data_b669b8d2b6a7c75c0c7ad1c296dd1da3
#
_entry.id   b669b8d2b6a7c75c0c7ad1c296dd1da3
#
_cell.length_a   1.000
_cell.length_b   1.000
_cell.length_c   1.000
_cell.angle_alpha   90.00
_cell.angle_beta   90.00
_cell.angle_gamma   90.00
#
_symmetry.space_group_name_H-M   'P 1'
#
loop_
_entity.id
_entity.type
_entity.pdbx_description
1 polymer ?
#
loop_
_entity_poly.entity_id
_entity_poly.type
_entity_poly.pdbx_seq_one_letter_code
_entity_poly.pdbx_strand_id
1 'polypeptide(L)'
;GGINNVIGGDSVTAWFGIDAAYKPGSTEYGIVWSTLKANIATGQYFALNTSNKILFQSPTINGGVPTIIAGEENMNIMSDTALFNNTQGLQVGVLPVSHPSIAYSADGSRIFVAFSAFQPGDSAGGFTFNDIYYTWSDNGGLTWVPPVNLTNTADEDELYPTISMTGNSRTKFHVHYQSTSIPGSQSFSDPTPAVIVPVYQCYKGVDVPNSINNISSTVPDKFSLKQNYPNPFNPTTSIRFDVTKSSRMSLNIYDASGKLVQTLINNEVVQTGTNEVVFDASKLSSGVYFYTLASNNFTDTKKMMLIK
;
A
#
# COMPACT_ATOMS: atom_id res chain seq x y z
N GLY A 1 16.29 -1.94 23.33
CA GLY A 1 16.47 -0.58 22.87
C GLY A 1 15.28 -0.22 22.03
N GLY A 2 14.55 0.85 22.41
CA GLY A 2 13.40 1.31 21.64
C GLY A 2 13.85 1.82 20.26
N ILE A 3 13.00 1.65 19.25
CA ILE A 3 13.20 2.28 17.94
C ILE A 3 12.83 3.75 18.11
N ASN A 4 13.80 4.58 18.47
CA ASN A 4 13.64 6.02 18.56
C ASN A 4 14.18 6.64 17.26
N ASN A 5 13.29 7.24 16.48
CA ASN A 5 13.65 7.99 15.28
C ASN A 5 13.33 9.45 15.46
N VAL A 6 14.06 10.32 14.77
CA VAL A 6 13.73 11.75 14.66
C VAL A 6 13.13 11.96 13.27
N ILE A 7 11.87 12.38 13.22
CA ILE A 7 11.14 12.63 11.97
C ILE A 7 10.57 14.04 12.06
N GLY A 8 10.90 14.88 11.07
CA GLY A 8 10.45 16.27 11.06
C GLY A 8 10.92 17.11 12.25
N GLY A 9 12.01 16.71 12.92
CA GLY A 9 12.52 17.37 14.12
C GLY A 9 11.94 16.84 15.44
N ASP A 10 10.94 15.97 15.38
CA ASP A 10 10.32 15.36 16.56
C ASP A 10 10.92 13.99 16.87
N SER A 11 11.17 13.70 18.14
CA SER A 11 11.47 12.35 18.59
C SER A 11 10.19 11.52 18.56
N VAL A 12 10.16 10.47 17.75
CA VAL A 12 9.03 9.54 17.64
C VAL A 12 9.45 8.16 18.12
N THR A 13 8.52 7.45 18.74
CA THR A 13 8.73 6.08 19.18
C THR A 13 7.71 5.16 18.52
N ALA A 14 8.07 3.88 18.37
CA ALA A 14 7.09 2.87 17.96
C ALA A 14 6.01 2.75 19.03
N TRP A 15 4.76 2.74 18.59
CA TRP A 15 3.59 2.58 19.43
C TRP A 15 2.62 1.64 18.70
N PHE A 16 1.59 1.17 19.26
CA PHE A 16 0.59 0.24 18.74
C PHE A 16 0.78 -0.30 17.31
N GLY A 17 1.12 -1.58 17.23
CA GLY A 17 1.29 -2.30 15.99
C GLY A 17 2.71 -2.17 15.44
N ILE A 18 3.41 -3.28 15.54
CA ILE A 18 4.64 -3.55 14.82
C ILE A 18 4.46 -4.89 14.13
N ASP A 19 4.78 -4.96 12.86
CA ASP A 19 4.74 -6.20 12.09
C ASP A 19 5.98 -6.28 11.19
N ALA A 20 6.36 -7.51 10.82
CA ALA A 20 7.54 -7.76 10.01
C ALA A 20 7.32 -8.95 9.08
N ALA A 21 7.83 -8.85 7.87
CA ALA A 21 7.79 -9.92 6.88
C ALA A 21 9.14 -10.11 6.21
N TYR A 22 9.47 -11.36 5.88
CA TYR A 22 10.61 -11.69 5.03
C TYR A 22 10.22 -11.65 3.55
N LYS A 23 11.12 -11.14 2.73
CA LYS A 23 11.01 -11.26 1.28
C LYS A 23 11.19 -12.73 0.88
N PRO A 24 10.28 -13.32 0.10
CA PRO A 24 10.37 -14.71 -0.31
C PRO A 24 11.72 -15.07 -0.94
N GLY A 25 12.29 -16.18 -0.51
CA GLY A 25 13.59 -16.67 -1.00
C GLY A 25 14.81 -15.84 -0.61
N SER A 26 14.69 -14.94 0.34
CA SER A 26 15.74 -14.01 0.78
C SER A 26 15.84 -13.95 2.30
N THR A 27 16.95 -13.43 2.81
CA THR A 27 17.11 -13.01 4.21
C THR A 27 16.72 -11.54 4.43
N GLU A 28 16.35 -10.83 3.37
CA GLU A 28 15.83 -9.46 3.46
C GLU A 28 14.47 -9.45 4.14
N TYR A 29 14.25 -8.46 4.98
CA TYR A 29 12.97 -8.25 5.65
C TYR A 29 12.57 -6.78 5.68
N GLY A 30 11.28 -6.55 5.84
CA GLY A 30 10.72 -5.25 6.10
C GLY A 30 10.00 -5.24 7.44
N ILE A 31 10.07 -4.13 8.15
CA ILE A 31 9.35 -3.88 9.40
C ILE A 31 8.47 -2.65 9.20
N VAL A 32 7.23 -2.72 9.69
CA VAL A 32 6.30 -1.58 9.72
C VAL A 32 5.85 -1.33 11.15
N TRP A 33 5.64 -0.07 11.50
CA TRP A 33 5.11 0.30 12.81
C TRP A 33 4.41 1.65 12.76
N SER A 34 3.48 1.88 13.71
CA SER A 34 2.92 3.21 13.94
C SER A 34 3.76 3.99 14.94
N THR A 35 3.73 5.33 14.86
CA THR A 35 4.52 6.21 15.71
C THR A 35 3.67 7.14 16.56
N LEU A 36 4.23 7.54 17.70
CA LEU A 36 3.78 8.65 18.53
C LEU A 36 4.96 9.59 18.81
N LYS A 37 4.66 10.86 19.03
CA LYS A 37 5.64 11.79 19.60
C LYS A 37 5.95 11.40 21.02
N ALA A 38 7.22 11.28 21.34
CA ALA A 38 7.72 11.03 22.68
C ALA A 38 8.53 12.22 23.19
N ASN A 39 8.18 12.72 24.37
CA ASN A 39 9.09 13.55 25.13
C ASN A 39 9.89 12.65 26.08
N ILE A 40 11.10 12.29 25.67
CA ILE A 40 11.95 11.35 26.41
C ILE A 40 12.31 11.88 27.78
N ALA A 41 12.45 13.21 27.93
CA ALA A 41 12.83 13.82 29.20
C ALA A 41 11.73 13.77 30.25
N THR A 42 10.46 13.82 29.84
CA THR A 42 9.29 13.81 30.75
C THR A 42 8.55 12.49 30.76
N GLY A 43 8.87 11.56 29.85
CA GLY A 43 8.15 10.30 29.66
C GLY A 43 6.73 10.48 29.13
N GLN A 44 6.42 11.65 28.56
CA GLN A 44 5.10 11.92 27.98
C GLN A 44 5.03 11.54 26.52
N TYR A 45 3.85 11.06 26.10
CA TYR A 45 3.54 10.67 24.73
C TYR A 45 2.38 11.49 24.19
N PHE A 46 2.44 11.87 22.91
CA PHE A 46 1.43 12.71 22.27
C PHE A 46 1.08 12.15 20.89
N ALA A 47 -0.21 11.95 20.65
CA ALA A 47 -0.73 11.70 19.32
C ALA A 47 -0.94 13.05 18.61
N LEU A 48 0.02 13.47 17.81
CA LEU A 48 -0.09 14.67 16.99
C LEU A 48 -0.15 14.26 15.53
N ASN A 49 -0.89 15.04 14.72
CA ASN A 49 -0.95 14.81 13.27
C ASN A 49 0.43 14.75 12.63
N THR A 50 1.37 15.59 13.08
CA THR A 50 2.75 15.63 12.56
C THR A 50 3.60 14.43 12.94
N SER A 51 3.23 13.69 13.99
CA SER A 51 4.05 12.62 14.56
C SER A 51 3.42 11.22 14.51
N ASN A 52 2.11 11.13 14.28
CA ASN A 52 1.45 9.85 14.11
C ASN A 52 1.53 9.42 12.63
N LYS A 53 2.38 8.46 12.37
CA LYS A 53 2.70 7.96 11.01
C LYS A 53 2.80 6.45 11.02
N ILE A 54 2.63 5.85 9.86
CA ILE A 54 3.08 4.49 9.60
C ILE A 54 4.41 4.57 8.87
N LEU A 55 5.40 3.90 9.41
CA LEU A 55 6.76 3.85 8.88
C LEU A 55 7.12 2.44 8.41
N PHE A 56 8.01 2.39 7.42
CA PHE A 56 8.65 1.16 6.95
C PHE A 56 10.16 1.30 7.07
N GLN A 57 10.82 0.21 7.43
CA GLN A 57 12.28 0.10 7.44
C GLN A 57 12.72 -1.27 6.93
N SER A 58 13.78 -1.27 6.16
CA SER A 58 14.54 -2.48 5.81
C SER A 58 16.03 -2.16 5.93
N PRO A 59 16.86 -3.09 6.42
CA PRO A 59 18.29 -2.86 6.59
C PRO A 59 19.03 -2.54 5.29
N THR A 60 18.52 -3.04 4.16
CA THR A 60 19.15 -2.92 2.84
C THR A 60 18.63 -1.76 2.02
N ILE A 61 17.53 -1.13 2.46
CA ILE A 61 16.86 -0.06 1.73
C ILE A 61 17.15 1.27 2.41
N ASN A 62 17.42 2.32 1.63
CA ASN A 62 17.67 3.69 2.09
C ASN A 62 18.72 3.79 3.22
N GLY A 63 19.73 2.89 3.21
CA GLY A 63 20.72 2.83 4.29
C GLY A 63 20.15 2.48 5.67
N GLY A 64 18.98 1.84 5.71
CA GLY A 64 18.27 1.53 6.94
C GLY A 64 17.48 2.71 7.53
N VAL A 65 17.38 3.83 6.81
CA VAL A 65 16.56 4.98 7.22
C VAL A 65 15.08 4.68 6.91
N PRO A 66 14.16 4.87 7.87
CA PRO A 66 12.74 4.63 7.64
C PRO A 66 12.14 5.50 6.54
N THR A 67 11.21 4.95 5.79
CA THR A 67 10.35 5.67 4.84
C THR A 67 8.93 5.82 5.39
N ILE A 68 8.26 6.93 5.05
CA ILE A 68 6.89 7.20 5.49
C ILE A 68 5.93 6.49 4.53
N ILE A 69 5.07 5.63 5.09
CA ILE A 69 3.98 4.95 4.37
C ILE A 69 2.71 5.80 4.40
N ALA A 70 2.32 6.24 5.59
CA ALA A 70 1.11 7.01 5.82
C ALA A 70 1.35 8.08 6.88
N GLY A 71 0.80 9.27 6.67
CA GLY A 71 0.92 10.43 7.53
C GLY A 71 0.30 11.66 6.88
N GLU A 72 0.51 12.83 7.47
CA GLU A 72 -0.01 14.10 6.96
C GLU A 72 0.45 14.43 5.53
N GLU A 73 1.56 13.83 5.11
CA GLU A 73 2.16 14.07 3.80
C GLU A 73 1.33 13.48 2.65
N ASN A 74 0.53 12.45 2.92
CA ASN A 74 -0.18 11.70 1.89
C ASN A 74 -1.59 11.22 2.27
N MET A 75 -2.11 11.67 3.45
CA MET A 75 -3.47 11.37 3.89
C MET A 75 -4.18 12.64 4.38
N ASN A 76 -5.26 13.01 3.73
CA ASN A 76 -6.06 14.20 4.10
C ASN A 76 -6.67 14.12 5.51
N ILE A 77 -6.93 12.92 6.01
CA ILE A 77 -7.45 12.67 7.36
C ILE A 77 -6.59 13.33 8.44
N MET A 78 -5.29 13.44 8.20
CA MET A 78 -4.35 13.98 9.18
C MET A 78 -4.44 15.51 9.32
N SER A 79 -5.11 16.21 8.42
CA SER A 79 -5.36 17.67 8.49
C SER A 79 -6.57 18.04 9.36
N ASP A 80 -7.41 17.07 9.74
CA ASP A 80 -8.56 17.30 10.58
C ASP A 80 -8.16 17.30 12.07
N THR A 81 -7.88 18.50 12.59
CA THR A 81 -7.51 18.68 14.00
C THR A 81 -8.64 18.29 14.98
N ALA A 82 -9.90 18.26 14.54
CA ALA A 82 -11.02 17.81 15.37
C ALA A 82 -10.92 16.33 15.71
N LEU A 83 -10.42 15.51 14.78
CA LEU A 83 -10.19 14.08 15.01
C LEU A 83 -9.17 13.85 16.14
N PHE A 84 -8.12 14.66 16.20
CA PHE A 84 -7.10 14.57 17.26
C PHE A 84 -7.58 15.11 18.61
N ASN A 85 -8.45 16.12 18.60
CA ASN A 85 -9.00 16.69 19.83
C ASN A 85 -10.06 15.81 20.49
N ASN A 86 -10.75 14.98 19.70
CA ASN A 86 -11.71 13.99 20.20
C ASN A 86 -11.04 12.74 20.80
N THR A 87 -9.74 12.58 20.66
CA THR A 87 -8.97 11.60 21.42
C THR A 87 -8.82 12.06 22.87
N GLN A 88 -9.93 12.26 23.57
CA GLN A 88 -9.94 12.59 25.00
C GLN A 88 -9.31 11.47 25.80
N GLY A 89 -8.06 11.68 26.17
CA GLY A 89 -7.22 10.70 26.82
C GLY A 89 -6.85 9.62 25.80
N LEU A 90 -5.59 9.51 25.47
CA LEU A 90 -5.01 8.41 24.67
C LEU A 90 -5.67 7.10 25.11
N GLN A 91 -6.80 6.80 24.48
CA GLN A 91 -7.43 5.50 24.69
C GLN A 91 -6.47 4.51 24.07
N VAL A 92 -5.97 3.68 24.94
CA VAL A 92 -5.00 2.64 24.60
C VAL A 92 -5.53 1.86 23.40
N GLY A 93 -4.94 2.07 22.23
CA GLY A 93 -5.23 1.27 21.04
C GLY A 93 -5.82 2.00 19.84
N VAL A 94 -6.22 3.26 19.92
CA VAL A 94 -6.80 3.99 18.78
C VAL A 94 -5.98 5.23 18.47
N LEU A 95 -5.33 5.21 17.30
CA LEU A 95 -4.60 6.33 16.74
C LEU A 95 -5.15 6.65 15.36
N PRO A 96 -5.01 7.91 14.90
CA PRO A 96 -5.44 8.30 13.55
C PRO A 96 -4.92 7.38 12.45
N VAL A 97 -3.70 6.85 12.58
CA VAL A 97 -3.18 5.73 11.79
C VAL A 97 -2.49 4.72 12.71
N SER A 98 -2.88 3.44 12.62
CA SER A 98 -2.45 2.41 13.57
C SER A 98 -2.50 1.00 12.99
N HIS A 99 -1.98 0.03 13.75
CA HIS A 99 -2.07 -1.41 13.49
C HIS A 99 -1.63 -1.81 12.07
N PRO A 100 -0.42 -1.40 11.60
CA PRO A 100 0.05 -1.82 10.30
C PRO A 100 0.36 -3.31 10.27
N SER A 101 0.06 -3.94 9.12
CA SER A 101 0.48 -5.29 8.77
C SER A 101 1.15 -5.29 7.41
N ILE A 102 2.19 -6.11 7.26
CA ILE A 102 3.05 -6.17 6.06
C ILE A 102 3.11 -7.58 5.48
N ALA A 103 3.11 -7.68 4.16
CA ALA A 103 3.47 -8.91 3.45
C ALA A 103 4.11 -8.60 2.10
N TYR A 104 4.81 -9.59 1.55
CA TYR A 104 5.35 -9.55 0.19
C TYR A 104 4.46 -10.33 -0.77
N SER A 105 4.51 -9.96 -2.06
CA SER A 105 4.07 -10.84 -3.14
C SER A 105 4.95 -12.09 -3.19
N ALA A 106 4.41 -13.20 -3.70
CA ALA A 106 5.11 -14.50 -3.75
C ALA A 106 6.45 -14.44 -4.51
N ASP A 107 6.58 -13.53 -5.48
CA ASP A 107 7.81 -13.28 -6.23
C ASP A 107 8.76 -12.28 -5.54
N GLY A 108 8.37 -11.73 -4.38
CA GLY A 108 9.15 -10.75 -3.62
C GLY A 108 9.30 -9.38 -4.27
N SER A 109 8.60 -9.11 -5.36
CA SER A 109 8.75 -7.88 -6.15
C SER A 109 7.89 -6.71 -5.65
N ARG A 110 6.86 -6.99 -4.84
CA ARG A 110 5.95 -5.99 -4.27
C ARG A 110 5.79 -6.19 -2.78
N ILE A 111 5.77 -5.09 -2.05
CA ILE A 111 5.44 -5.06 -0.63
C ILE A 111 4.05 -4.48 -0.48
N PHE A 112 3.18 -5.13 0.29
CA PHE A 112 1.87 -4.64 0.67
C PHE A 112 1.87 -4.25 2.14
N VAL A 113 1.20 -3.15 2.46
CA VAL A 113 0.92 -2.75 3.84
C VAL A 113 -0.55 -2.40 3.96
N ALA A 114 -1.22 -2.95 4.97
CA ALA A 114 -2.57 -2.56 5.38
C ALA A 114 -2.51 -2.00 6.80
N PHE A 115 -3.37 -1.04 7.12
CA PHE A 115 -3.42 -0.41 8.43
C PHE A 115 -4.82 0.16 8.68
N SER A 116 -5.16 0.42 9.96
CA SER A 116 -6.39 1.11 10.34
C SER A 116 -6.16 2.62 10.35
N ALA A 117 -7.13 3.38 9.85
CA ALA A 117 -7.09 4.84 9.92
C ALA A 117 -8.48 5.43 10.14
N PHE A 118 -8.55 6.56 10.84
CA PHE A 118 -9.79 7.30 11.08
C PHE A 118 -10.45 7.71 9.78
N GLN A 119 -11.78 7.57 9.73
CA GLN A 119 -12.60 8.04 8.62
C GLN A 119 -13.13 9.44 8.93
N PRO A 120 -12.72 10.48 8.17
CA PRO A 120 -13.20 11.85 8.38
C PRO A 120 -14.73 11.95 8.24
N GLY A 121 -15.37 12.59 9.23
CA GLY A 121 -16.81 12.82 9.20
C GLY A 121 -17.65 11.61 9.64
N ASP A 122 -17.02 10.49 9.96
CA ASP A 122 -17.70 9.30 10.46
C ASP A 122 -17.38 9.10 11.96
N SER A 123 -18.38 9.36 12.82
CA SER A 123 -18.20 9.32 14.27
C SER A 123 -19.51 9.08 15.02
N ALA A 124 -19.42 8.41 16.16
CA ALA A 124 -20.52 8.23 17.08
C ALA A 124 -20.04 8.34 18.54
N GLY A 125 -20.85 8.92 19.39
CA GLY A 125 -20.55 9.04 20.82
C GLY A 125 -19.28 9.85 21.17
N GLY A 126 -18.79 10.68 20.25
CA GLY A 126 -17.54 11.44 20.40
C GLY A 126 -16.27 10.66 19.96
N PHE A 127 -16.43 9.51 19.32
CA PHE A 127 -15.36 8.69 18.78
C PHE A 127 -15.47 8.59 17.26
N THR A 128 -14.33 8.57 16.58
CA THR A 128 -14.24 8.41 15.12
C THR A 128 -14.10 6.93 14.78
N PHE A 129 -14.84 6.49 13.77
CA PHE A 129 -14.70 5.17 13.19
C PHE A 129 -13.40 5.04 12.39
N ASN A 130 -12.87 3.84 12.31
CA ASN A 130 -11.71 3.50 11.50
C ASN A 130 -12.14 2.69 10.30
N ASP A 131 -11.50 2.97 9.16
CA ASP A 131 -11.48 2.11 7.99
C ASP A 131 -10.14 1.39 7.84
N ILE A 132 -10.14 0.32 7.07
CA ILE A 132 -8.91 -0.32 6.61
C ILE A 132 -8.40 0.39 5.37
N TYR A 133 -7.17 0.84 5.43
CA TYR A 133 -6.42 1.38 4.31
C TYR A 133 -5.32 0.42 3.87
N TYR A 134 -4.91 0.51 2.62
CA TYR A 134 -3.79 -0.24 2.10
C TYR A 134 -2.94 0.59 1.14
N THR A 135 -1.71 0.17 0.99
CA THR A 135 -0.75 0.73 0.03
C THR A 135 0.23 -0.35 -0.39
N TRP A 136 1.06 -0.04 -1.37
CA TRP A 136 2.13 -0.95 -1.81
C TRP A 136 3.34 -0.19 -2.31
N SER A 137 4.47 -0.92 -2.35
CA SER A 137 5.73 -0.47 -2.95
C SER A 137 6.24 -1.49 -3.95
N ASP A 138 6.68 -1.03 -5.11
CA ASP A 138 7.30 -1.84 -6.16
C ASP A 138 8.83 -1.67 -6.25
N ASN A 139 9.41 -0.92 -5.33
CA ASN A 139 10.85 -0.61 -5.31
C ASN A 139 11.49 -0.89 -3.94
N GLY A 140 10.99 -1.92 -3.28
CA GLY A 140 11.55 -2.40 -2.01
C GLY A 140 11.23 -1.51 -0.80
N GLY A 141 10.27 -0.59 -0.90
CA GLY A 141 9.90 0.32 0.19
C GLY A 141 10.55 1.70 0.12
N LEU A 142 11.25 2.02 -0.98
CA LEU A 142 11.80 3.37 -1.18
C LEU A 142 10.69 4.42 -1.38
N THR A 143 9.67 4.08 -2.14
CA THR A 143 8.48 4.90 -2.34
C THR A 143 7.22 4.06 -2.24
N TRP A 144 6.12 4.70 -1.87
CA TRP A 144 4.84 4.07 -1.63
C TRP A 144 3.76 4.76 -2.47
N VAL A 145 2.80 3.97 -2.96
CA VAL A 145 1.60 4.52 -3.57
C VAL A 145 0.78 5.21 -2.48
N PRO A 146 0.12 6.35 -2.74
CA PRO A 146 -0.77 6.96 -1.75
C PRO A 146 -1.78 5.96 -1.19
N PRO A 147 -2.01 5.95 0.13
CA PRO A 147 -2.94 5.02 0.75
C PRO A 147 -4.34 5.07 0.16
N VAL A 148 -4.93 3.91 -0.05
CA VAL A 148 -6.28 3.72 -0.60
C VAL A 148 -7.19 3.18 0.50
N ASN A 149 -8.35 3.81 0.69
CA ASN A 149 -9.37 3.29 1.59
C ASN A 149 -9.96 2.01 0.99
N LEU A 150 -9.89 0.91 1.74
CA LEU A 150 -10.32 -0.42 1.30
C LEU A 150 -11.77 -0.71 1.63
N THR A 151 -12.22 -0.30 2.80
CA THR A 151 -13.54 -0.65 3.32
C THR A 151 -14.54 0.45 3.01
N ASN A 152 -14.23 1.68 3.34
CA ASN A 152 -15.05 2.86 3.09
C ASN A 152 -16.51 2.66 3.55
N THR A 153 -16.67 2.17 4.76
CA THR A 153 -17.95 1.86 5.39
C THR A 153 -18.38 2.99 6.32
N ALA A 154 -19.67 3.24 6.44
CA ALA A 154 -20.21 4.16 7.42
C ALA A 154 -20.66 3.40 8.66
N ASP A 155 -20.47 4.01 9.84
CA ASP A 155 -20.94 3.48 11.13
C ASP A 155 -20.33 2.10 11.49
N GLU A 156 -19.17 1.75 10.93
CA GLU A 156 -18.42 0.54 11.26
C GLU A 156 -16.97 0.88 11.63
N ASP A 157 -16.48 0.30 12.73
CA ASP A 157 -15.10 0.44 13.20
C ASP A 157 -14.29 -0.78 12.79
N GLU A 158 -13.36 -0.59 11.85
CA GLU A 158 -12.57 -1.67 11.29
C GLU A 158 -11.12 -1.56 11.73
N LEU A 159 -10.69 -2.57 12.45
CA LEU A 159 -9.42 -2.58 13.17
C LEU A 159 -8.64 -3.87 12.92
N TYR A 160 -7.36 -3.82 13.28
CA TYR A 160 -6.44 -4.96 13.31
C TYR A 160 -6.32 -5.70 11.98
N PRO A 161 -6.03 -5.00 10.87
CA PRO A 161 -5.79 -5.68 9.61
C PRO A 161 -4.57 -6.61 9.73
N THR A 162 -4.69 -7.77 9.11
CA THR A 162 -3.60 -8.74 8.99
C THR A 162 -3.55 -9.25 7.57
N ILE A 163 -2.45 -8.95 6.87
CA ILE A 163 -2.24 -9.46 5.51
C ILE A 163 -1.73 -10.90 5.60
N SER A 164 -2.28 -11.77 4.75
CA SER A 164 -1.79 -13.16 4.67
C SER A 164 -0.30 -13.18 4.32
N MET A 165 0.46 -14.01 5.03
CA MET A 165 1.89 -14.20 4.76
C MET A 165 2.16 -14.96 3.45
N THR A 166 1.14 -15.64 2.91
CA THR A 166 1.24 -16.46 1.71
C THR A 166 0.03 -16.25 0.80
N GLY A 167 0.15 -16.65 -0.46
CA GLY A 167 -0.94 -16.56 -1.43
C GLY A 167 -1.08 -15.19 -2.10
N ASN A 168 -0.27 -14.20 -1.73
CA ASN A 168 -0.27 -12.91 -2.38
C ASN A 168 0.47 -12.98 -3.71
N SER A 169 -0.14 -12.48 -4.76
CA SER A 169 0.53 -12.23 -6.04
C SER A 169 0.87 -10.73 -6.17
N ARG A 170 1.59 -10.35 -7.22
CA ARG A 170 1.85 -8.93 -7.50
C ARG A 170 0.57 -8.10 -7.67
N THR A 171 -0.52 -8.71 -8.14
CA THR A 171 -1.78 -8.02 -8.43
C THR A 171 -2.91 -8.35 -7.46
N LYS A 172 -2.64 -9.14 -6.43
CA LYS A 172 -3.65 -9.51 -5.44
C LYS A 172 -3.03 -9.83 -4.10
N PHE A 173 -3.58 -9.27 -3.04
CA PHE A 173 -3.27 -9.68 -1.67
C PHE A 173 -4.54 -10.03 -0.89
N HIS A 174 -4.36 -10.66 0.25
CA HIS A 174 -5.44 -11.14 1.11
C HIS A 174 -5.30 -10.52 2.49
N VAL A 175 -6.37 -9.88 2.97
CA VAL A 175 -6.40 -9.23 4.27
C VAL A 175 -7.57 -9.71 5.11
N HIS A 176 -7.33 -9.92 6.40
CA HIS A 176 -8.32 -10.13 7.45
C HIS A 176 -8.35 -8.91 8.35
N TYR A 177 -9.51 -8.58 8.89
CA TYR A 177 -9.70 -7.49 9.84
C TYR A 177 -10.91 -7.74 10.71
N GLN A 178 -11.05 -6.96 11.78
CA GLN A 178 -12.23 -6.99 12.64
C GLN A 178 -13.13 -5.80 12.31
N SER A 179 -14.44 -6.01 12.36
CA SER A 179 -15.44 -4.94 12.22
C SER A 179 -16.42 -4.99 13.38
N THR A 180 -16.83 -3.82 13.87
CA THR A 180 -17.82 -3.62 14.92
C THR A 180 -18.60 -2.32 14.68
N SER A 181 -19.83 -2.24 15.16
CA SER A 181 -20.70 -1.04 15.04
C SER A 181 -20.45 0.00 16.13
N ILE A 182 -19.44 -0.14 16.97
CA ILE A 182 -19.09 0.84 18.00
C ILE A 182 -17.68 1.36 17.73
N PRO A 183 -17.51 2.69 17.57
CA PRO A 183 -16.20 3.26 17.30
C PRO A 183 -15.34 3.28 18.55
N GLY A 184 -14.06 3.08 18.35
CA GLY A 184 -13.07 3.01 19.39
C GLY A 184 -13.13 1.72 20.18
N SER A 185 -11.99 1.14 20.53
CA SER A 185 -11.98 0.13 21.57
C SER A 185 -12.47 0.82 22.85
N GLN A 186 -13.71 0.53 23.28
CA GLN A 186 -14.21 1.10 24.52
C GLN A 186 -13.16 0.88 25.62
N SER A 187 -12.66 1.97 26.12
CA SER A 187 -11.49 1.94 26.99
C SER A 187 -11.81 1.14 28.26
N PHE A 188 -10.83 0.40 28.70
CA PHE A 188 -10.84 -0.30 29.99
C PHE A 188 -11.11 0.62 31.18
N SER A 189 -11.28 1.91 31.00
CA SER A 189 -11.48 2.92 32.05
C SER A 189 -12.91 3.48 32.12
N ASP A 190 -13.82 3.09 31.22
CA ASP A 190 -15.21 3.52 31.33
C ASP A 190 -15.99 2.60 32.31
N PRO A 191 -16.50 3.15 33.42
CA PRO A 191 -17.29 2.38 34.39
C PRO A 191 -18.71 2.06 33.89
N THR A 192 -19.11 2.52 32.69
CA THR A 192 -20.42 2.15 32.13
C THR A 192 -20.43 0.66 31.78
N PRO A 193 -21.55 -0.05 31.97
CA PRO A 193 -21.65 -1.45 31.62
C PRO A 193 -21.24 -1.62 30.14
N ALA A 194 -20.26 -2.47 29.88
CA ALA A 194 -19.82 -2.76 28.55
C ALA A 194 -21.01 -3.19 27.67
N VAL A 195 -21.32 -2.42 26.66
CA VAL A 195 -22.30 -2.85 25.66
C VAL A 195 -21.65 -3.98 24.87
N ILE A 196 -22.16 -5.19 25.03
CA ILE A 196 -21.67 -6.33 24.25
C ILE A 196 -22.20 -6.17 22.83
N VAL A 197 -21.32 -5.85 21.91
CA VAL A 197 -21.62 -5.81 20.48
C VAL A 197 -20.91 -6.93 19.76
N PRO A 198 -21.50 -7.45 18.66
CA PRO A 198 -20.81 -8.40 17.83
C PRO A 198 -19.53 -7.80 17.24
N VAL A 199 -18.45 -8.58 17.28
CA VAL A 199 -17.23 -8.30 16.52
C VAL A 199 -17.14 -9.34 15.41
N TYR A 200 -17.16 -8.86 14.19
CA TYR A 200 -17.08 -9.72 13.01
C TYR A 200 -15.63 -9.88 12.56
N GLN A 201 -15.28 -11.11 12.16
CA GLN A 201 -14.02 -11.38 11.49
C GLN A 201 -14.27 -11.29 9.97
N CYS A 202 -13.69 -10.31 9.35
CA CYS A 202 -13.86 -10.01 7.94
C CYS A 202 -12.66 -10.48 7.12
N TYR A 203 -12.91 -10.82 5.85
CA TYR A 203 -11.89 -11.19 4.89
C TYR A 203 -12.13 -10.51 3.55
N LYS A 204 -11.06 -10.02 2.93
CA LYS A 204 -11.11 -9.42 1.60
C LYS A 204 -9.90 -9.83 0.77
N GLY A 205 -10.16 -10.31 -0.45
CA GLY A 205 -9.13 -10.44 -1.49
C GLY A 205 -9.09 -9.14 -2.28
N VAL A 206 -7.97 -8.45 -2.27
CA VAL A 206 -7.82 -7.10 -2.84
C VAL A 206 -7.05 -7.19 -4.14
N ASP A 207 -7.69 -6.80 -5.23
CA ASP A 207 -7.02 -6.66 -6.52
C ASP A 207 -6.29 -5.30 -6.59
N VAL A 208 -5.01 -5.35 -6.92
CA VAL A 208 -4.12 -4.19 -6.95
C VAL A 208 -3.60 -4.01 -8.36
N PRO A 209 -3.69 -2.81 -8.93
CA PRO A 209 -3.18 -2.56 -10.28
C PRO A 209 -1.67 -2.81 -10.38
N ASN A 210 -1.20 -3.14 -11.58
CA ASN A 210 0.23 -3.09 -11.85
C ASN A 210 0.68 -1.64 -11.79
N SER A 211 1.71 -1.36 -11.02
CA SER A 211 2.28 -0.01 -10.97
C SER A 211 3.08 0.28 -12.22
N ILE A 212 2.93 1.49 -12.72
CA ILE A 212 3.78 2.04 -13.77
C ILE A 212 4.97 2.70 -13.07
N ASN A 213 6.16 2.11 -13.22
CA ASN A 213 7.38 2.68 -12.67
C ASN A 213 7.99 3.64 -13.71
N ASN A 214 8.08 4.92 -13.38
CA ASN A 214 8.87 5.85 -14.18
C ASN A 214 10.35 5.65 -13.82
N ILE A 215 11.10 5.02 -14.73
CA ILE A 215 12.52 4.70 -14.55
C ILE A 215 13.47 5.80 -15.02
N SER A 216 12.97 6.76 -15.79
CA SER A 216 13.70 7.96 -16.19
C SER A 216 12.74 9.08 -16.56
N SER A 217 12.96 10.27 -16.00
CA SER A 217 12.22 11.49 -16.31
C SER A 217 12.79 12.26 -17.53
N THR A 218 13.90 11.77 -18.12
CA THR A 218 14.43 12.34 -19.36
C THR A 218 13.37 12.22 -20.44
N VAL A 219 13.03 13.34 -21.09
CA VAL A 219 12.01 13.37 -22.14
C VAL A 219 12.51 12.63 -23.38
N PRO A 220 11.87 11.51 -23.79
CA PRO A 220 12.25 10.80 -24.99
C PRO A 220 11.85 11.57 -26.27
N ASP A 221 12.56 11.35 -27.36
CA ASP A 221 12.28 12.01 -28.66
C ASP A 221 10.95 11.56 -29.29
N LYS A 222 10.52 10.33 -28.99
CA LYS A 222 9.28 9.75 -29.54
C LYS A 222 8.64 8.75 -28.59
N PHE A 223 7.34 8.55 -28.71
CA PHE A 223 6.65 7.40 -28.11
C PHE A 223 7.22 6.10 -28.69
N SER A 224 7.47 5.13 -27.84
CA SER A 224 7.91 3.80 -28.29
C SER A 224 7.51 2.72 -27.30
N LEU A 225 7.17 1.54 -27.82
CA LEU A 225 7.02 0.32 -27.03
C LEU A 225 8.27 -0.53 -27.23
N LYS A 226 8.94 -0.91 -26.15
CA LYS A 226 10.14 -1.76 -26.24
C LYS A 226 9.77 -3.24 -26.23
N GLN A 227 10.68 -4.09 -26.70
CA GLN A 227 10.55 -5.54 -26.51
C GLN A 227 10.62 -5.85 -25.01
N ASN A 228 9.71 -6.71 -24.54
CA ASN A 228 9.74 -7.19 -23.16
C ASN A 228 11.04 -7.94 -22.85
N TYR A 229 11.52 -7.84 -21.63
CA TYR A 229 12.72 -8.52 -21.20
C TYR A 229 12.53 -9.13 -19.79
N PRO A 230 12.88 -10.41 -19.59
CA PRO A 230 13.34 -11.37 -20.61
C PRO A 230 12.26 -11.74 -21.63
N ASN A 231 12.67 -12.24 -22.80
CA ASN A 231 11.81 -12.85 -23.82
C ASN A 231 12.62 -13.93 -24.59
N PRO A 232 12.32 -15.23 -24.47
CA PRO A 232 11.23 -15.82 -23.69
C PRO A 232 11.32 -15.55 -22.19
N PHE A 233 10.20 -15.68 -21.46
CA PHE A 233 10.11 -15.39 -20.04
C PHE A 233 9.40 -16.49 -19.24
N ASN A 234 9.64 -16.54 -17.90
CA ASN A 234 9.07 -17.51 -16.96
C ASN A 234 9.04 -16.96 -15.53
N PRO A 235 7.91 -16.79 -14.86
CA PRO A 235 6.62 -16.41 -15.45
C PRO A 235 6.49 -14.91 -15.61
N THR A 236 7.52 -14.11 -15.22
CA THR A 236 7.49 -12.65 -15.19
C THR A 236 8.38 -12.02 -16.27
N THR A 237 7.98 -10.85 -16.74
CA THR A 237 8.75 -10.04 -17.69
C THR A 237 8.45 -8.57 -17.52
N SER A 238 9.42 -7.71 -17.82
CA SER A 238 9.26 -6.25 -17.83
C SER A 238 8.93 -5.73 -19.22
N ILE A 239 7.93 -4.87 -19.33
CA ILE A 239 7.56 -4.16 -20.55
C ILE A 239 7.90 -2.69 -20.34
N ARG A 240 8.85 -2.18 -21.14
CA ARG A 240 9.29 -0.77 -21.12
C ARG A 240 8.70 0.00 -22.30
N PHE A 241 8.40 1.27 -22.06
CA PHE A 241 7.92 2.15 -23.09
C PHE A 241 8.26 3.62 -22.78
N ASP A 242 8.39 4.41 -23.84
CA ASP A 242 8.77 5.82 -23.78
C ASP A 242 7.53 6.70 -24.00
N VAL A 243 7.40 7.74 -23.17
CA VAL A 243 6.30 8.71 -23.20
C VAL A 243 6.88 10.11 -23.34
N THR A 244 6.61 10.77 -24.45
CA THR A 244 7.14 12.13 -24.76
C THR A 244 6.38 13.23 -24.03
N LYS A 245 5.10 12.99 -23.72
CA LYS A 245 4.20 13.91 -23.03
C LYS A 245 3.21 13.10 -22.22
N SER A 246 3.00 13.48 -20.96
CA SER A 246 1.99 12.85 -20.08
C SER A 246 0.68 12.67 -20.82
N SER A 247 0.21 11.43 -20.91
CA SER A 247 -0.93 11.03 -21.73
C SER A 247 -1.71 9.89 -21.07
N ARG A 248 -3.01 9.82 -21.36
CA ARG A 248 -3.79 8.63 -21.00
C ARG A 248 -3.42 7.48 -21.91
N MET A 249 -3.09 6.33 -21.30
CA MET A 249 -2.60 5.14 -22.00
C MET A 249 -3.28 3.89 -21.48
N SER A 250 -3.33 2.88 -22.35
CA SER A 250 -3.76 1.52 -22.01
C SER A 250 -2.70 0.54 -22.50
N LEU A 251 -2.38 -0.46 -21.67
CA LEU A 251 -1.50 -1.57 -22.02
C LEU A 251 -2.25 -2.89 -21.81
N ASN A 252 -2.55 -3.57 -22.90
CA ASN A 252 -3.36 -4.77 -22.92
C ASN A 252 -2.56 -5.97 -23.41
N ILE A 253 -2.83 -7.13 -22.83
CA ILE A 253 -2.24 -8.42 -23.20
C ILE A 253 -3.30 -9.26 -23.90
N TYR A 254 -2.92 -9.88 -25.02
CA TYR A 254 -3.77 -10.74 -25.84
C TYR A 254 -3.10 -12.10 -26.03
N ASP A 255 -3.91 -13.14 -26.15
CA ASP A 255 -3.45 -14.45 -26.59
C ASP A 255 -3.27 -14.53 -28.11
N ALA A 256 -2.82 -15.68 -28.63
CA ALA A 256 -2.59 -15.91 -30.03
C ALA A 256 -3.84 -15.78 -30.92
N SER A 257 -5.05 -15.90 -30.33
CA SER A 257 -6.33 -15.72 -31.03
C SER A 257 -6.78 -14.26 -31.09
N GLY A 258 -6.06 -13.34 -30.41
CA GLY A 258 -6.44 -11.95 -30.28
C GLY A 258 -7.43 -11.68 -29.14
N LYS A 259 -7.70 -12.66 -28.29
CA LYS A 259 -8.55 -12.47 -27.11
C LYS A 259 -7.79 -11.73 -26.03
N LEU A 260 -8.41 -10.70 -25.45
CA LEU A 260 -7.87 -9.98 -24.28
C LEU A 260 -7.77 -10.93 -23.10
N VAL A 261 -6.57 -11.09 -22.52
CA VAL A 261 -6.31 -11.94 -21.35
C VAL A 261 -6.01 -11.13 -20.10
N GLN A 262 -5.44 -9.93 -20.25
CA GLN A 262 -5.18 -9.04 -19.11
C GLN A 262 -5.02 -7.59 -19.58
N THR A 263 -5.44 -6.64 -18.73
CA THR A 263 -5.14 -5.20 -18.88
C THR A 263 -4.13 -4.83 -17.81
N LEU A 264 -2.98 -4.30 -18.22
CA LEU A 264 -1.89 -3.86 -17.30
C LEU A 264 -1.99 -2.38 -16.96
N ILE A 265 -2.46 -1.55 -17.90
CA ILE A 265 -2.75 -0.13 -17.73
C ILE A 265 -4.14 0.10 -18.31
N ASN A 266 -5.04 0.69 -17.54
CA ASN A 266 -6.43 0.91 -17.95
C ASN A 266 -6.75 2.39 -18.05
N ASN A 267 -6.44 3.01 -19.20
CA ASN A 267 -6.73 4.43 -19.45
C ASN A 267 -6.19 5.39 -18.36
N GLU A 268 -4.99 5.10 -17.86
CA GLU A 268 -4.35 5.87 -16.78
C GLU A 268 -3.45 6.96 -17.36
N VAL A 269 -3.25 8.03 -16.58
CA VAL A 269 -2.30 9.09 -16.93
C VAL A 269 -0.89 8.60 -16.64
N VAL A 270 -0.10 8.40 -17.69
CA VAL A 270 1.32 8.01 -17.60
C VAL A 270 2.20 9.24 -17.75
N GLN A 271 3.17 9.38 -16.87
CA GLN A 271 4.11 10.52 -16.88
C GLN A 271 5.11 10.43 -18.01
N THR A 272 5.57 11.61 -18.45
CA THR A 272 6.66 11.75 -19.42
C THR A 272 7.92 11.03 -18.94
N GLY A 273 8.63 10.38 -19.85
CA GLY A 273 9.86 9.65 -19.56
C GLY A 273 9.82 8.20 -20.03
N THR A 274 10.79 7.40 -19.59
CA THR A 274 10.79 5.95 -19.80
C THR A 274 10.07 5.29 -18.64
N ASN A 275 9.04 4.51 -18.95
CA ASN A 275 8.20 3.82 -17.99
C ASN A 275 8.34 2.31 -18.14
N GLU A 276 8.11 1.58 -17.06
CA GLU A 276 8.17 0.12 -16.99
C GLU A 276 6.94 -0.43 -16.29
N VAL A 277 6.40 -1.52 -16.79
CA VAL A 277 5.36 -2.33 -16.16
C VAL A 277 5.81 -3.77 -16.12
N VAL A 278 5.71 -4.42 -14.98
CA VAL A 278 5.99 -5.85 -14.84
C VAL A 278 4.72 -6.65 -15.13
N PHE A 279 4.85 -7.65 -15.99
CA PHE A 279 3.78 -8.60 -16.32
C PHE A 279 4.07 -9.94 -15.68
N ASP A 280 3.13 -10.42 -14.86
CA ASP A 280 3.12 -11.77 -14.28
C ASP A 280 2.11 -12.64 -15.01
N ALA A 281 2.62 -13.66 -15.71
CA ALA A 281 1.85 -14.64 -16.45
C ALA A 281 1.74 -15.99 -15.72
N SER A 282 1.89 -16.02 -14.39
CA SER A 282 1.87 -17.26 -13.58
C SER A 282 0.58 -18.08 -13.79
N LYS A 283 -0.55 -17.42 -14.10
CA LYS A 283 -1.85 -18.06 -14.36
C LYS A 283 -2.10 -18.42 -15.82
N LEU A 284 -1.19 -18.06 -16.73
CA LEU A 284 -1.34 -18.32 -18.16
C LEU A 284 -0.57 -19.58 -18.57
N SER A 285 -0.99 -20.23 -19.65
CA SER A 285 -0.28 -21.37 -20.24
C SER A 285 0.92 -20.93 -21.05
N SER A 286 1.96 -21.79 -21.19
CA SER A 286 3.05 -21.54 -22.12
C SER A 286 2.52 -21.28 -23.53
N GLY A 287 3.08 -20.29 -24.21
CA GLY A 287 2.60 -19.93 -25.55
C GLY A 287 3.02 -18.53 -26.00
N VAL A 288 2.52 -18.13 -27.15
CA VAL A 288 2.72 -16.81 -27.74
C VAL A 288 1.61 -15.88 -27.26
N TYR A 289 2.02 -14.68 -26.82
CA TYR A 289 1.14 -13.58 -26.43
C TYR A 289 1.56 -12.31 -27.15
N PHE A 290 0.64 -11.38 -27.24
CA PHE A 290 0.87 -10.03 -27.77
C PHE A 290 0.54 -9.00 -26.70
N TYR A 291 1.25 -7.89 -26.71
CA TYR A 291 0.92 -6.74 -25.87
C TYR A 291 0.85 -5.48 -26.70
N THR A 292 -0.20 -4.70 -26.48
CA THR A 292 -0.49 -3.47 -27.21
C THR A 292 -0.52 -2.30 -26.26
N LEU A 293 0.33 -1.31 -26.48
CA LEU A 293 0.29 -0.01 -25.83
C LEU A 293 -0.47 0.96 -26.73
N ALA A 294 -1.51 1.59 -26.21
CA ALA A 294 -2.34 2.54 -26.95
C ALA A 294 -2.52 3.84 -26.16
N SER A 295 -2.50 4.96 -26.88
CA SER A 295 -2.91 6.29 -26.42
C SER A 295 -3.74 6.96 -27.53
N ASN A 296 -4.18 8.22 -27.33
CA ASN A 296 -4.96 8.93 -28.36
C ASN A 296 -4.28 9.01 -29.72
N ASN A 297 -2.94 9.11 -29.75
CA ASN A 297 -2.17 9.35 -30.98
C ASN A 297 -1.06 8.32 -31.22
N PHE A 298 -1.02 7.24 -30.45
CA PHE A 298 0.02 6.22 -30.58
C PHE A 298 -0.56 4.84 -30.27
N THR A 299 -0.22 3.88 -31.12
CA THR A 299 -0.49 2.46 -30.88
C THR A 299 0.67 1.65 -31.41
N ASP A 300 1.19 0.76 -30.59
CA ASP A 300 2.22 -0.21 -31.00
C ASP A 300 1.95 -1.57 -30.33
N THR A 301 2.29 -2.64 -31.04
CA THR A 301 2.07 -4.03 -30.60
C THR A 301 3.33 -4.84 -30.75
N LYS A 302 3.65 -5.63 -29.72
CA LYS A 302 4.78 -6.55 -29.76
C LYS A 302 4.39 -7.95 -29.33
N LYS A 303 5.21 -8.92 -29.74
CA LYS A 303 5.06 -10.34 -29.44
C LYS A 303 5.98 -10.74 -28.28
N MET A 304 5.49 -11.61 -27.39
CA MET A 304 6.26 -12.24 -26.33
C MET A 304 6.00 -13.75 -26.25
N MET A 305 6.93 -14.49 -25.65
CA MET A 305 6.84 -15.93 -25.49
C MET A 305 6.98 -16.34 -24.04
N LEU A 306 5.93 -16.96 -23.50
CA LEU A 306 5.92 -17.55 -22.15
C LEU A 306 6.36 -19.01 -22.26
N ILE A 307 7.33 -19.40 -21.44
CA ILE A 307 7.83 -20.78 -21.28
C ILE A 307 7.78 -21.10 -19.79
N LYS A 308 7.03 -22.14 -19.44
CA LYS A 308 6.99 -22.70 -18.08
C LYS A 308 7.71 -24.03 -18.06
#